data_89ae292daa3f8bbc67887af5bd4d0d1d
#
_entry.id   89ae292daa3f8bbc67887af5bd4d0d1d
#
_cell.length_a   1.000
_cell.length_b   1.000
_cell.length_c   1.000
_cell.angle_alpha   90.00
_cell.angle_beta   90.00
_cell.angle_gamma   90.00
#
_symmetry.space_group_name_H-M   'P 1'
#
loop_
_entity.id
_entity.type
_entity.pdbx_description
1 polymer ?
#
loop_
_entity_poly.entity_id
_entity_poly.type
_entity_poly.pdbx_seq_one_letter_code
_entity_poly.pdbx_strand_id
1 'polypeptide(L)'
;MANRPLNLQKIRQILLFLERGFSQRSIERETGINRRTIASYLQRFANSGFSIAELLLFSDPELEAYLNAGKAEQIEKDPRRIHLESQFSYLFSELRRVGVTRQLLWQEYINEYPDGFGYSRFCELLQEHIRKQGATMRFEHEPGKLLQVDFAGDMLHYVDTDSGELIAYPVLVAVLPFSGYSYVEALVNASLPQVLRALNNALGYFGGVPLSVKSDNMKQWVVRSNRYEPKFADMLEQWANHNNIALLATRPAKPRDKASVEGAVKITYQRIYAPLRNETFKSISELNLAIGLQLKEHHQKNFQRKTFSRTELFESSEKPILNPLPESSFIMKHYTRAKVQRDYHVVLGEDWHFYSVPSKHIGSTVNIIYCTDTVEIYIGNTRV
;
A
#
# COMPACT_ATOMS: atom_id res chain seq x y z
N MET A 1 34.61 -9.66 -9.63
CA MET A 1 34.11 -10.35 -8.44
C MET A 1 34.41 -9.46 -7.24
N ALA A 2 33.40 -8.98 -6.53
CA ALA A 2 33.58 -8.12 -5.37
C ALA A 2 34.28 -8.91 -4.25
N ASN A 3 35.38 -8.36 -3.71
CA ASN A 3 36.15 -8.92 -2.62
C ASN A 3 35.27 -8.99 -1.36
N ARG A 4 34.61 -10.12 -1.09
CA ARG A 4 33.91 -10.34 0.17
C ARG A 4 34.96 -10.42 1.30
N PRO A 5 34.75 -9.68 2.40
CA PRO A 5 35.62 -9.81 3.57
C PRO A 5 35.59 -11.25 4.09
N LEU A 6 36.73 -11.72 4.62
CA LEU A 6 36.80 -13.03 5.25
C LEU A 6 35.89 -13.06 6.48
N ASN A 7 35.30 -14.22 6.76
CA ASN A 7 34.56 -14.41 8.00
C ASN A 7 35.54 -14.47 9.20
N LEU A 8 35.07 -14.17 10.40
CA LEU A 8 35.87 -14.11 11.60
C LEU A 8 36.64 -15.40 11.90
N GLN A 9 36.04 -16.55 11.62
CA GLN A 9 36.71 -17.86 11.80
C GLN A 9 37.97 -18.01 10.92
N LYS A 10 37.90 -17.57 9.66
CA LYS A 10 39.07 -17.58 8.76
C LYS A 10 40.14 -16.58 9.18
N ILE A 11 39.73 -15.45 9.77
CA ILE A 11 40.67 -14.46 10.30
C ILE A 11 41.40 -15.04 11.54
N ARG A 12 40.68 -15.70 12.45
CA ARG A 12 41.28 -16.41 13.59
C ARG A 12 42.24 -17.51 13.15
N GLN A 13 41.92 -18.25 12.10
CA GLN A 13 42.84 -19.25 11.54
C GLN A 13 44.14 -18.60 11.04
N ILE A 14 44.06 -17.48 10.36
CA ILE A 14 45.25 -16.74 9.92
C ILE A 14 46.09 -16.32 11.11
N LEU A 15 45.46 -15.74 12.16
CA LEU A 15 46.18 -15.32 13.39
C LEU A 15 46.86 -16.47 14.07
N LEU A 16 46.20 -17.63 14.21
CA LEU A 16 46.76 -18.86 14.82
C LEU A 16 47.95 -19.39 14.05
N PHE A 17 47.90 -19.42 12.71
CA PHE A 17 49.03 -19.85 11.90
C PHE A 17 50.21 -18.90 11.98
N LEU A 18 49.94 -17.58 12.06
CA LEU A 18 50.95 -16.56 12.22
C LEU A 18 51.66 -16.62 13.54
N GLU A 19 50.92 -16.86 14.65
CA GLU A 19 51.50 -17.04 15.98
C GLU A 19 52.43 -18.26 16.05
N ARG A 20 52.10 -19.32 15.29
CA ARG A 20 52.91 -20.53 15.17
C ARG A 20 54.07 -20.40 14.17
N GLY A 21 54.31 -19.21 13.63
CA GLY A 21 55.43 -18.94 12.74
C GLY A 21 55.27 -19.44 11.29
N PHE A 22 54.07 -19.76 10.85
CA PHE A 22 53.83 -20.19 9.46
C PHE A 22 53.99 -19.05 8.48
N SER A 23 54.67 -19.35 7.33
CA SER A 23 54.79 -18.38 6.25
C SER A 23 53.46 -18.14 5.51
N GLN A 24 53.31 -16.99 4.88
CA GLN A 24 52.12 -16.68 4.05
C GLN A 24 51.82 -17.73 2.98
N ARG A 25 52.86 -18.33 2.39
CA ARG A 25 52.72 -19.42 1.41
C ARG A 25 52.18 -20.71 2.06
N SER A 26 52.59 -20.98 3.26
CA SER A 26 52.11 -22.15 4.04
C SER A 26 50.65 -21.94 4.44
N ILE A 27 50.28 -20.73 4.88
CA ILE A 27 48.92 -20.37 5.23
C ILE A 27 47.97 -20.46 4.02
N GLU A 28 48.39 -19.97 2.86
CA GLU A 28 47.65 -20.09 1.59
C GLU A 28 47.38 -21.56 1.26
N ARG A 29 48.39 -22.41 1.35
CA ARG A 29 48.29 -23.85 1.02
C ARG A 29 47.32 -24.58 1.99
N GLU A 30 47.38 -24.25 3.25
CA GLU A 30 46.57 -24.93 4.28
C GLU A 30 45.12 -24.41 4.35
N THR A 31 44.88 -23.10 4.06
CA THR A 31 43.58 -22.47 4.23
C THR A 31 42.85 -22.20 2.93
N GLY A 32 43.54 -22.27 1.77
CA GLY A 32 43.00 -21.88 0.47
C GLY A 32 42.76 -20.35 0.33
N ILE A 33 43.21 -19.56 1.28
CA ILE A 33 43.04 -18.10 1.24
C ILE A 33 44.16 -17.49 0.40
N ASN A 34 43.83 -16.67 -0.61
CA ASN A 34 44.80 -16.05 -1.48
C ASN A 34 45.84 -15.23 -0.69
N ARG A 35 47.13 -15.38 -1.04
CA ARG A 35 48.24 -14.73 -0.36
C ARG A 35 48.14 -13.19 -0.32
N ARG A 36 47.53 -12.55 -1.36
CA ARG A 36 47.26 -11.08 -1.33
C ARG A 36 46.30 -10.69 -0.25
N THR A 37 45.29 -11.53 -0.01
CA THR A 37 44.31 -11.34 1.08
C THR A 37 44.98 -11.50 2.44
N ILE A 38 45.81 -12.52 2.61
CA ILE A 38 46.60 -12.75 3.84
C ILE A 38 47.53 -11.55 4.09
N ALA A 39 48.24 -11.07 3.10
CA ALA A 39 49.12 -9.89 3.24
C ALA A 39 48.37 -8.61 3.63
N SER A 40 47.16 -8.41 3.07
CA SER A 40 46.32 -7.27 3.43
C SER A 40 45.86 -7.32 4.91
N TYR A 41 45.54 -8.51 5.44
CA TYR A 41 45.22 -8.67 6.86
C TYR A 41 46.48 -8.51 7.75
N LEU A 42 47.62 -9.04 7.35
CA LEU A 42 48.89 -8.85 8.07
C LEU A 42 49.23 -7.36 8.22
N GLN A 43 49.09 -6.59 7.14
CA GLN A 43 49.32 -5.15 7.21
C GLN A 43 48.38 -4.43 8.18
N ARG A 44 47.12 -4.88 8.24
CA ARG A 44 46.16 -4.36 9.22
C ARG A 44 46.55 -4.72 10.66
N PHE A 45 46.99 -5.97 10.89
CA PHE A 45 47.45 -6.39 12.20
C PHE A 45 48.72 -5.66 12.63
N ALA A 46 49.68 -5.45 11.72
CA ALA A 46 50.89 -4.68 12.02
C ALA A 46 50.61 -3.21 12.38
N ASN A 47 49.59 -2.61 11.76
CA ASN A 47 49.18 -1.23 12.04
C ASN A 47 48.33 -1.07 13.31
N SER A 48 48.01 -2.16 13.99
CA SER A 48 47.10 -2.15 15.16
C SER A 48 47.73 -1.74 16.48
N GLY A 49 49.04 -1.86 16.58
CA GLY A 49 49.73 -1.71 17.85
C GLY A 49 49.57 -2.91 18.82
N PHE A 50 48.78 -3.95 18.45
CA PHE A 50 48.61 -5.19 19.22
C PHE A 50 49.47 -6.30 18.66
N SER A 51 50.00 -7.13 19.51
CA SER A 51 50.65 -8.38 19.10
C SER A 51 49.65 -9.39 18.61
N ILE A 52 50.10 -10.39 17.82
CA ILE A 52 49.22 -11.45 17.31
C ILE A 52 48.60 -12.24 18.44
N ALA A 53 49.34 -12.46 19.52
CA ALA A 53 48.86 -13.12 20.72
C ALA A 53 47.73 -12.35 21.42
N GLU A 54 47.81 -11.01 21.52
CA GLU A 54 46.78 -10.17 22.07
C GLU A 54 45.49 -10.17 21.19
N LEU A 55 45.65 -10.12 19.88
CA LEU A 55 44.53 -10.22 18.95
C LEU A 55 43.78 -11.55 19.03
N LEU A 56 44.44 -12.61 19.38
CA LEU A 56 43.84 -13.93 19.60
C LEU A 56 43.01 -13.99 20.87
N LEU A 57 43.29 -13.14 21.86
CA LEU A 57 42.53 -13.04 23.12
C LEU A 57 41.23 -12.25 22.97
N PHE A 58 41.09 -11.47 21.90
CA PHE A 58 39.87 -10.71 21.64
C PHE A 58 38.67 -11.65 21.46
N SER A 59 37.54 -11.26 22.03
CA SER A 59 36.25 -11.88 21.71
C SER A 59 35.88 -11.61 20.23
N ASP A 60 34.95 -12.38 19.70
CA ASP A 60 34.50 -12.19 18.29
C ASP A 60 33.97 -10.78 18.03
N PRO A 61 33.14 -10.15 18.90
CA PRO A 61 32.70 -8.77 18.74
C PRO A 61 33.85 -7.74 18.79
N GLU A 62 34.83 -7.93 19.65
CA GLU A 62 35.99 -7.03 19.79
C GLU A 62 36.89 -7.11 18.55
N LEU A 63 37.16 -8.32 18.05
CA LEU A 63 37.94 -8.50 16.83
C LEU A 63 37.23 -7.92 15.61
N GLU A 64 35.90 -8.08 15.53
CA GLU A 64 35.10 -7.50 14.45
C GLU A 64 35.06 -5.95 14.52
N ALA A 65 34.85 -5.39 15.70
CA ALA A 65 34.89 -3.95 15.93
C ALA A 65 36.24 -3.36 15.55
N TYR A 66 37.31 -4.01 15.94
CA TYR A 66 38.68 -3.61 15.60
C TYR A 66 38.94 -3.66 14.09
N LEU A 67 38.55 -4.71 13.38
CA LEU A 67 38.73 -4.84 11.93
C LEU A 67 37.89 -3.84 11.13
N ASN A 68 36.79 -3.36 11.72
CA ASN A 68 35.91 -2.38 11.11
C ASN A 68 36.28 -0.94 11.46
N ALA A 69 36.93 -0.69 12.62
CA ALA A 69 37.32 0.64 13.07
C ALA A 69 38.28 1.33 12.08
N GLY A 70 39.30 0.61 11.61
CA GLY A 70 40.23 1.15 10.60
C GLY A 70 39.60 1.44 9.23
N LYS A 71 38.47 0.78 8.90
CA LYS A 71 37.69 1.09 7.70
C LYS A 71 36.81 2.33 7.90
N ALA A 72 36.24 2.50 9.07
CA ALA A 72 35.39 3.65 9.37
C ALA A 72 36.20 4.96 9.31
N GLU A 73 37.39 4.97 9.94
CA GLU A 73 38.27 6.15 9.95
C GLU A 73 38.81 6.55 8.57
N GLN A 74 39.14 5.56 7.69
CA GLN A 74 39.56 5.86 6.31
C GLN A 74 38.40 6.32 5.42
N ILE A 75 37.19 5.84 5.68
CA ILE A 75 35.99 6.22 4.93
C ILE A 75 35.54 7.64 5.30
N GLU A 76 35.69 8.04 6.56
CA GLU A 76 35.35 9.42 7.02
C GLU A 76 36.36 10.48 6.50
N LYS A 77 37.58 10.10 6.19
CA LYS A 77 38.65 11.02 5.71
C LYS A 77 38.76 11.09 4.19
N ASP A 78 37.94 10.34 3.41
CA ASP A 78 37.98 10.39 1.93
C ASP A 78 37.39 11.74 1.44
N PRO A 79 38.20 12.63 0.81
CA PRO A 79 37.73 13.92 0.33
C PRO A 79 36.53 13.81 -0.63
N ARG A 80 36.49 12.74 -1.44
CA ARG A 80 35.42 12.46 -2.37
C ARG A 80 34.10 12.22 -1.65
N ARG A 81 34.15 11.54 -0.49
CA ARG A 81 32.97 11.28 0.34
C ARG A 81 32.46 12.54 0.98
N ILE A 82 33.36 13.36 1.55
CA ILE A 82 33.02 14.65 2.16
C ILE A 82 32.32 15.54 1.13
N HIS A 83 32.88 15.62 -0.09
CA HIS A 83 32.30 16.40 -1.18
C HIS A 83 30.91 15.88 -1.58
N LEU A 84 30.75 14.56 -1.80
CA LEU A 84 29.47 13.97 -2.15
C LEU A 84 28.43 14.15 -1.03
N GLU A 85 28.81 13.99 0.23
CA GLU A 85 27.91 14.16 1.39
C GLU A 85 27.40 15.60 1.51
N SER A 86 28.21 16.59 1.18
CA SER A 86 27.76 18.00 1.16
C SER A 86 26.66 18.25 0.12
N GLN A 87 26.60 17.49 -0.93
CA GLN A 87 25.62 17.61 -2.00
C GLN A 87 24.34 16.77 -1.77
N PHE A 88 24.29 15.90 -0.78
CA PHE A 88 23.15 14.99 -0.58
C PHE A 88 21.80 15.68 -0.47
N SER A 89 21.73 16.84 0.17
CA SER A 89 20.48 17.60 0.29
C SER A 89 19.97 18.06 -1.07
N TYR A 90 20.88 18.55 -1.93
CA TYR A 90 20.58 18.95 -3.30
C TYR A 90 20.17 17.75 -4.14
N LEU A 91 20.96 16.68 -4.18
CA LEU A 91 20.68 15.46 -4.93
C LEU A 91 19.34 14.83 -4.56
N PHE A 92 19.00 14.86 -3.27
CA PHE A 92 17.73 14.35 -2.77
C PHE A 92 16.53 15.21 -3.21
N SER A 93 16.68 16.54 -3.25
CA SER A 93 15.64 17.44 -3.73
C SER A 93 15.39 17.29 -5.23
N GLU A 94 16.47 17.18 -6.01
CA GLU A 94 16.40 17.03 -7.46
C GLU A 94 15.80 15.71 -7.91
N LEU A 95 16.08 14.60 -7.21
CA LEU A 95 15.46 13.29 -7.50
C LEU A 95 13.92 13.29 -7.41
N ARG A 96 13.32 14.32 -6.82
CA ARG A 96 11.85 14.47 -6.74
C ARG A 96 11.25 15.16 -7.96
N ARG A 97 12.09 15.77 -8.81
CA ARG A 97 11.64 16.44 -10.02
C ARG A 97 11.35 15.44 -11.13
N VAL A 98 10.31 15.72 -11.89
CA VAL A 98 9.93 14.88 -13.04
C VAL A 98 11.06 14.87 -14.09
N GLY A 99 11.49 13.69 -14.51
CA GLY A 99 12.53 13.52 -15.52
C GLY A 99 13.96 13.50 -14.99
N VAL A 100 14.21 13.84 -13.72
CA VAL A 100 15.55 13.77 -13.12
C VAL A 100 15.87 12.33 -12.72
N THR A 101 16.97 11.81 -13.28
CA THR A 101 17.44 10.44 -13.03
C THR A 101 18.74 10.44 -12.23
N ARG A 102 19.04 9.33 -11.54
CA ARG A 102 20.34 9.15 -10.87
C ARG A 102 21.51 9.27 -11.82
N GLN A 103 21.32 8.84 -13.07
CA GLN A 103 22.35 8.93 -14.12
C GLN A 103 22.68 10.39 -14.45
N LEU A 104 21.66 11.24 -14.59
CA LEU A 104 21.83 12.67 -14.82
C LEU A 104 22.58 13.33 -13.67
N LEU A 105 22.13 13.11 -12.44
CA LEU A 105 22.76 13.68 -11.24
C LEU A 105 24.21 13.20 -11.05
N TRP A 106 24.50 11.95 -11.41
CA TRP A 106 25.88 11.46 -11.39
C TRP A 106 26.75 12.14 -12.44
N GLN A 107 26.23 12.40 -13.63
CA GLN A 107 26.96 13.15 -14.67
C GLN A 107 27.25 14.58 -14.22
N GLU A 108 26.28 15.26 -13.60
CA GLU A 108 26.46 16.59 -13.02
C GLU A 108 27.56 16.57 -11.94
N TYR A 109 27.48 15.61 -11.00
CA TYR A 109 28.48 15.39 -9.96
C TYR A 109 29.90 15.16 -10.51
N ILE A 110 30.07 14.32 -11.54
CA ILE A 110 31.41 14.05 -12.13
C ILE A 110 31.91 15.24 -12.94
N ASN A 111 31.03 16.01 -13.57
CA ASN A 111 31.42 17.24 -14.27
C ASN A 111 31.97 18.29 -13.29
N GLU A 112 31.37 18.40 -12.10
CA GLU A 112 31.85 19.31 -11.05
C GLU A 112 33.09 18.77 -10.33
N TYR A 113 33.15 17.45 -10.11
CA TYR A 113 34.22 16.77 -9.39
C TYR A 113 34.73 15.54 -10.15
N PRO A 114 35.66 15.71 -11.16
CA PRO A 114 36.12 14.63 -12.02
C PRO A 114 36.75 13.43 -11.30
N ASP A 115 37.40 13.65 -10.15
CA ASP A 115 37.97 12.60 -9.31
C ASP A 115 36.96 11.91 -8.39
N GLY A 116 35.65 12.16 -8.60
CA GLY A 116 34.55 11.64 -7.80
C GLY A 116 34.34 10.13 -7.90
N PHE A 117 33.31 9.65 -7.19
CA PHE A 117 32.97 8.24 -7.23
C PHE A 117 32.36 7.81 -8.58
N GLY A 118 32.72 6.62 -9.04
CA GLY A 118 32.02 5.98 -10.16
C GLY A 118 30.53 5.75 -9.84
N TYR A 119 29.71 5.61 -10.90
CA TYR A 119 28.25 5.56 -10.81
C TYR A 119 27.70 4.57 -9.79
N SER A 120 28.22 3.35 -9.73
CA SER A 120 27.74 2.33 -8.79
C SER A 120 27.94 2.75 -7.33
N ARG A 121 29.12 3.31 -7.01
CA ARG A 121 29.42 3.76 -5.64
C ARG A 121 28.67 5.03 -5.27
N PHE A 122 28.51 5.95 -6.20
CA PHE A 122 27.64 7.13 -6.04
C PHE A 122 26.20 6.71 -5.70
N CYS A 123 25.62 5.78 -6.47
CA CYS A 123 24.26 5.27 -6.21
C CYS A 123 24.14 4.57 -4.86
N GLU A 124 25.15 3.80 -4.46
CA GLU A 124 25.17 3.10 -3.16
C GLU A 124 25.18 4.10 -1.99
N LEU A 125 26.06 5.08 -2.01
CA LEU A 125 26.17 6.11 -0.97
C LEU A 125 24.92 6.99 -0.89
N LEU A 126 24.40 7.41 -2.04
CA LEU A 126 23.13 8.17 -2.10
C LEU A 126 21.95 7.34 -1.54
N GLN A 127 21.88 6.05 -1.86
CA GLN A 127 20.85 5.15 -1.33
C GLN A 127 21.00 4.94 0.18
N GLU A 128 22.23 4.84 0.68
CA GLU A 128 22.50 4.75 2.12
C GLU A 128 22.03 6.01 2.85
N HIS A 129 22.32 7.20 2.31
CA HIS A 129 21.86 8.47 2.84
C HIS A 129 20.33 8.58 2.83
N ILE A 130 19.67 8.21 1.72
CA ILE A 130 18.21 8.19 1.61
C ILE A 130 17.59 7.25 2.65
N ARG A 131 18.20 6.08 2.90
CA ARG A 131 17.75 5.15 3.94
C ARG A 131 17.89 5.73 5.35
N LYS A 132 18.98 6.43 5.63
CA LYS A 132 19.22 7.08 6.95
C LYS A 132 18.26 8.24 7.20
N GLN A 133 17.97 9.04 6.18
CA GLN A 133 16.95 10.10 6.26
C GLN A 133 15.52 9.58 6.17
N GLY A 134 15.34 8.46 5.50
CA GLY A 134 14.08 7.76 5.37
C GLY A 134 13.78 6.86 6.57
N ALA A 135 13.98 7.34 7.80
CA ALA A 135 13.27 6.80 8.94
C ALA A 135 11.77 6.93 8.61
N THR A 136 11.23 5.94 7.91
CA THR A 136 9.80 5.79 7.66
C THR A 136 9.18 5.58 9.01
N MET A 137 8.55 6.63 9.51
CA MET A 137 7.64 6.52 10.63
C MET A 137 6.64 5.43 10.22
N ARG A 138 6.71 4.27 10.85
CA ARG A 138 5.67 3.26 10.73
C ARG A 138 4.43 3.92 11.32
N PHE A 139 3.42 4.15 10.51
CA PHE A 139 2.11 4.48 11.03
C PHE A 139 1.62 3.23 11.76
N GLU A 140 1.56 3.30 13.07
CA GLU A 140 0.87 2.29 13.85
C GLU A 140 -0.62 2.56 13.66
N HIS A 141 -1.28 1.62 13.00
CA HIS A 141 -2.72 1.64 12.85
C HIS A 141 -3.34 0.98 14.06
N GLU A 142 -4.36 1.61 14.62
CA GLU A 142 -5.15 1.02 15.71
C GLU A 142 -6.24 0.12 15.11
N PRO A 143 -6.53 -1.05 15.71
CA PRO A 143 -7.53 -1.99 15.20
C PRO A 143 -8.93 -1.33 15.18
N GLY A 144 -9.70 -1.60 14.13
CA GLY A 144 -11.08 -1.14 13.97
C GLY A 144 -11.26 0.37 13.77
N LYS A 145 -10.18 1.16 13.75
CA LYS A 145 -10.26 2.62 13.70
C LYS A 145 -10.48 3.17 12.29
N LEU A 146 -9.93 2.53 11.29
CA LEU A 146 -9.88 3.06 9.93
C LEU A 146 -10.17 1.98 8.88
N LEU A 147 -11.05 2.29 7.94
CA LEU A 147 -11.18 1.62 6.66
C LEU A 147 -10.62 2.54 5.57
N GLN A 148 -9.68 2.06 4.78
CA GLN A 148 -9.19 2.79 3.60
C GLN A 148 -9.79 2.20 2.34
N VAL A 149 -10.25 3.07 1.43
CA VAL A 149 -10.93 2.69 0.20
C VAL A 149 -10.27 3.39 -0.98
N ASP A 150 -10.01 2.64 -2.04
CA ASP A 150 -9.49 3.16 -3.31
C ASP A 150 -9.96 2.27 -4.47
N PHE A 151 -9.81 2.75 -5.71
CA PHE A 151 -9.96 1.94 -6.90
C PHE A 151 -8.61 1.40 -7.35
N ALA A 152 -8.59 0.16 -7.80
CA ALA A 152 -7.47 -0.35 -8.58
C ALA A 152 -7.36 0.46 -9.89
N GLY A 153 -6.13 0.80 -10.30
CA GLY A 153 -5.91 1.59 -11.52
C GLY A 153 -6.31 0.86 -12.79
N ASP A 154 -6.04 -0.46 -12.84
CA ASP A 154 -6.44 -1.32 -13.96
C ASP A 154 -7.81 -1.94 -13.70
N MET A 155 -8.58 -2.11 -14.78
CA MET A 155 -9.89 -2.75 -14.74
C MET A 155 -9.76 -4.26 -14.94
N LEU A 156 -10.68 -5.03 -14.37
CA LEU A 156 -10.88 -6.44 -14.72
C LEU A 156 -11.93 -6.55 -15.82
N HIS A 157 -11.84 -7.61 -16.62
CA HIS A 157 -12.68 -7.79 -17.77
C HIS A 157 -13.44 -9.12 -17.68
N TYR A 158 -14.63 -9.14 -18.24
CA TYR A 158 -15.33 -10.39 -18.58
C TYR A 158 -15.77 -10.34 -20.05
N VAL A 159 -16.11 -11.49 -20.59
CA VAL A 159 -16.66 -11.61 -21.95
C VAL A 159 -18.18 -11.67 -21.84
N ASP A 160 -18.85 -10.69 -22.45
CA ASP A 160 -20.30 -10.76 -22.62
C ASP A 160 -20.66 -11.91 -23.53
N THR A 161 -21.49 -12.84 -23.06
CA THR A 161 -21.88 -14.05 -23.80
C THR A 161 -22.77 -13.76 -24.99
N ASP A 162 -23.47 -12.62 -24.98
CA ASP A 162 -24.44 -12.29 -26.05
C ASP A 162 -23.76 -11.52 -27.19
N SER A 163 -22.86 -10.58 -26.85
CA SER A 163 -22.14 -9.76 -27.84
C SER A 163 -20.74 -10.26 -28.16
N GLY A 164 -20.13 -11.07 -27.30
CA GLY A 164 -18.72 -11.50 -27.40
C GLY A 164 -17.72 -10.39 -27.05
N GLU A 165 -18.18 -9.23 -26.58
CA GLU A 165 -17.33 -8.09 -26.27
C GLU A 165 -16.67 -8.23 -24.89
N LEU A 166 -15.44 -7.69 -24.78
CA LEU A 166 -14.74 -7.53 -23.50
C LEU A 166 -15.25 -6.31 -22.76
N ILE A 167 -15.97 -6.52 -21.66
CA ILE A 167 -16.48 -5.46 -20.83
C ILE A 167 -15.54 -5.24 -19.63
N ALA A 168 -15.09 -4.01 -19.44
CA ALA A 168 -14.15 -3.61 -18.38
C ALA A 168 -14.90 -3.10 -17.16
N TYR A 169 -14.50 -3.58 -15.97
CA TYR A 169 -15.09 -3.19 -14.71
C TYR A 169 -14.07 -2.53 -13.78
N PRO A 170 -14.40 -1.36 -13.18
CA PRO A 170 -13.60 -0.78 -12.11
C PRO A 170 -13.66 -1.68 -10.88
N VAL A 171 -12.53 -1.84 -10.19
CA VAL A 171 -12.41 -2.68 -9.01
C VAL A 171 -12.18 -1.83 -7.78
N LEU A 172 -13.09 -1.93 -6.81
CA LEU A 172 -12.98 -1.27 -5.51
C LEU A 172 -12.15 -2.14 -4.56
N VAL A 173 -11.23 -1.52 -3.85
CA VAL A 173 -10.41 -2.13 -2.81
C VAL A 173 -10.66 -1.41 -1.50
N ALA A 174 -11.12 -2.13 -0.48
CA ALA A 174 -11.33 -1.63 0.87
C ALA A 174 -10.46 -2.43 1.84
N VAL A 175 -9.61 -1.77 2.63
CA VAL A 175 -8.65 -2.42 3.52
C VAL A 175 -8.73 -1.86 4.93
N LEU A 176 -8.67 -2.75 5.91
CA LEU A 176 -8.45 -2.43 7.32
C LEU A 176 -6.93 -2.41 7.56
N PRO A 177 -6.30 -1.23 7.76
CA PRO A 177 -4.85 -1.10 7.72
C PRO A 177 -4.11 -1.81 8.85
N PHE A 178 -4.77 -2.08 9.98
CA PHE A 178 -4.16 -2.77 11.11
C PHE A 178 -3.85 -4.23 10.78
N SER A 179 -4.84 -5.00 10.34
CA SER A 179 -4.67 -6.42 9.99
C SER A 179 -4.23 -6.63 8.55
N GLY A 180 -4.41 -5.62 7.67
CA GLY A 180 -4.30 -5.77 6.22
C GLY A 180 -5.40 -6.66 5.64
N TYR A 181 -6.48 -6.93 6.41
CA TYR A 181 -7.64 -7.64 5.93
C TYR A 181 -8.41 -6.74 4.98
N SER A 182 -8.81 -7.25 3.83
CA SER A 182 -9.31 -6.42 2.75
C SER A 182 -10.54 -7.03 2.07
N TYR A 183 -11.32 -6.19 1.44
CA TYR A 183 -12.44 -6.55 0.58
C TYR A 183 -12.18 -6.00 -0.83
N VAL A 184 -12.46 -6.78 -1.84
CA VAL A 184 -12.26 -6.42 -3.25
C VAL A 184 -13.47 -6.81 -4.05
N GLU A 185 -14.02 -5.89 -4.85
CA GLU A 185 -15.21 -6.11 -5.67
C GLU A 185 -15.10 -5.39 -7.01
N ALA A 186 -15.38 -6.08 -8.10
CA ALA A 186 -15.59 -5.49 -9.41
C ALA A 186 -17.00 -4.87 -9.47
N LEU A 187 -17.09 -3.63 -9.91
CA LEU A 187 -18.35 -2.86 -9.99
C LEU A 187 -18.79 -2.71 -11.44
N VAL A 188 -20.10 -2.63 -11.66
CA VAL A 188 -20.66 -2.36 -13.01
C VAL A 188 -20.12 -1.02 -13.55
N ASN A 189 -19.99 -0.02 -12.69
CA ASN A 189 -19.38 1.27 -12.98
C ASN A 189 -18.92 1.93 -11.67
N ALA A 190 -18.17 3.03 -11.77
CA ALA A 190 -17.69 3.78 -10.62
C ALA A 190 -18.67 4.86 -10.12
N SER A 191 -19.98 4.72 -10.36
CA SER A 191 -20.98 5.67 -9.85
C SER A 191 -21.14 5.58 -8.33
N LEU A 192 -21.58 6.65 -7.68
CA LEU A 192 -21.79 6.70 -6.24
C LEU A 192 -22.73 5.59 -5.72
N PRO A 193 -23.86 5.27 -6.39
CA PRO A 193 -24.71 4.15 -5.97
C PRO A 193 -23.97 2.82 -5.91
N GLN A 194 -23.15 2.52 -6.91
CA GLN A 194 -22.38 1.28 -6.96
C GLN A 194 -21.29 1.24 -5.88
N VAL A 195 -20.65 2.37 -5.61
CA VAL A 195 -19.68 2.50 -4.52
C VAL A 195 -20.34 2.27 -3.16
N LEU A 196 -21.50 2.89 -2.91
CA LEU A 196 -22.22 2.72 -1.64
C LEU A 196 -22.69 1.27 -1.43
N ARG A 197 -23.14 0.60 -2.51
CA ARG A 197 -23.45 -0.81 -2.49
C ARG A 197 -22.23 -1.66 -2.12
N ALA A 198 -21.09 -1.42 -2.76
CA ALA A 198 -19.86 -2.13 -2.46
C ALA A 198 -19.35 -1.88 -1.05
N LEU A 199 -19.53 -0.67 -0.51
CA LEU A 199 -19.22 -0.37 0.89
C LEU A 199 -20.12 -1.14 1.86
N ASN A 200 -21.43 -1.25 1.59
CA ASN A 200 -22.32 -2.11 2.37
C ASN A 200 -21.84 -3.57 2.34
N ASN A 201 -21.47 -4.08 1.16
CA ASN A 201 -20.95 -5.43 1.00
C ASN A 201 -19.64 -5.61 1.80
N ALA A 202 -18.75 -4.61 1.77
CA ALA A 202 -17.52 -4.63 2.54
C ALA A 202 -17.77 -4.67 4.06
N LEU A 203 -18.70 -3.84 4.58
CA LEU A 203 -19.06 -3.87 5.99
C LEU A 203 -19.66 -5.23 6.39
N GLY A 204 -20.54 -5.80 5.54
CA GLY A 204 -21.09 -7.15 5.73
C GLY A 204 -19.99 -8.22 5.72
N TYR A 205 -19.00 -8.11 4.83
CA TYR A 205 -17.87 -9.03 4.75
C TYR A 205 -16.97 -8.96 6.00
N PHE A 206 -16.73 -7.76 6.53
CA PHE A 206 -15.99 -7.58 7.79
C PHE A 206 -16.82 -8.00 9.02
N GLY A 207 -18.14 -8.04 8.90
CA GLY A 207 -19.04 -8.36 10.01
C GLY A 207 -19.11 -7.27 11.06
N GLY A 208 -18.81 -6.02 10.70
CA GLY A 208 -18.85 -4.88 11.60
C GLY A 208 -18.41 -3.58 10.93
N VAL A 209 -18.51 -2.50 11.69
CA VAL A 209 -18.35 -1.13 11.23
C VAL A 209 -17.12 -0.49 11.87
N PRO A 210 -16.11 -0.05 11.10
CA PRO A 210 -14.96 0.70 11.61
C PRO A 210 -15.38 2.11 12.04
N LEU A 211 -14.56 2.74 12.90
CA LEU A 211 -14.85 4.09 13.41
C LEU A 211 -14.86 5.15 12.29
N SER A 212 -13.98 4.99 11.31
CA SER A 212 -13.85 5.95 10.22
C SER A 212 -13.55 5.28 8.89
N VAL A 213 -13.96 5.95 7.82
CA VAL A 213 -13.65 5.56 6.45
C VAL A 213 -12.87 6.69 5.76
N LYS A 214 -11.81 6.32 5.06
CA LYS A 214 -10.95 7.27 4.34
C LYS A 214 -10.79 6.84 2.90
N SER A 215 -11.02 7.77 1.99
CA SER A 215 -10.73 7.59 0.57
C SER A 215 -9.83 8.69 0.06
N ASP A 216 -9.23 8.45 -1.11
CA ASP A 216 -8.67 9.55 -1.89
C ASP A 216 -9.77 10.52 -2.32
N ASN A 217 -9.38 11.71 -2.81
CA ASN A 217 -10.28 12.72 -3.34
C ASN A 217 -10.96 12.23 -4.65
N MET A 218 -11.59 11.06 -4.60
CA MET A 218 -12.41 10.55 -5.69
C MET A 218 -13.57 11.52 -5.94
N LYS A 219 -13.85 11.82 -7.20
CA LYS A 219 -14.96 12.74 -7.57
C LYS A 219 -16.31 12.31 -7.01
N GLN A 220 -16.49 11.00 -6.77
CA GLN A 220 -17.70 10.42 -6.18
C GLN A 220 -17.83 10.71 -4.69
N TRP A 221 -16.72 10.97 -3.98
CA TRP A 221 -16.68 11.17 -2.54
C TRP A 221 -16.66 12.62 -2.14
N VAL A 222 -15.85 13.43 -2.83
CA VAL A 222 -15.56 14.81 -2.46
C VAL A 222 -16.05 15.74 -3.56
N VAL A 223 -17.11 16.50 -3.27
CA VAL A 223 -17.65 17.51 -4.17
C VAL A 223 -16.71 18.72 -4.23
N ARG A 224 -16.07 19.05 -3.09
CA ARG A 224 -15.10 20.14 -3.00
C ARG A 224 -13.99 19.75 -2.05
N SER A 225 -12.78 19.58 -2.58
CA SER A 225 -11.62 19.33 -1.75
C SER A 225 -11.15 20.63 -1.08
N ASN A 226 -11.13 20.63 0.25
CA ASN A 226 -10.56 21.70 1.07
C ASN A 226 -9.66 21.05 2.13
N ARG A 227 -8.56 21.73 2.48
CA ARG A 227 -7.61 21.23 3.48
C ARG A 227 -8.22 21.10 4.89
N TYR A 228 -9.21 21.93 5.20
CA TYR A 228 -9.79 22.02 6.55
C TYR A 228 -11.21 21.48 6.60
N GLU A 229 -12.02 21.70 5.55
CA GLU A 229 -13.43 21.30 5.49
C GLU A 229 -13.74 20.72 4.09
N PRO A 230 -13.42 19.45 3.83
CA PRO A 230 -13.83 18.78 2.59
C PRO A 230 -15.36 18.64 2.58
N LYS A 231 -16.01 18.99 1.46
CA LYS A 231 -17.43 18.73 1.28
C LYS A 231 -17.61 17.38 0.59
N PHE A 232 -18.22 16.44 1.28
CA PHE A 232 -18.57 15.13 0.75
C PHE A 232 -19.87 15.19 -0.06
N ALA A 233 -20.13 14.13 -0.83
CA ALA A 233 -21.40 13.97 -1.51
C ALA A 233 -22.51 13.70 -0.47
N ASP A 234 -23.65 14.38 -0.59
CA ASP A 234 -24.75 14.31 0.39
C ASP A 234 -25.21 12.86 0.67
N MET A 235 -25.23 12.00 -0.36
CA MET A 235 -25.58 10.59 -0.23
C MET A 235 -24.53 9.78 0.55
N LEU A 236 -23.26 10.13 0.40
CA LEU A 236 -22.19 9.50 1.17
C LEU A 236 -22.27 9.90 2.66
N GLU A 237 -22.61 11.16 2.93
CA GLU A 237 -22.84 11.64 4.30
C GLU A 237 -24.03 10.92 4.95
N GLN A 238 -25.12 10.70 4.20
CA GLN A 238 -26.26 9.92 4.67
C GLN A 238 -25.88 8.46 4.96
N TRP A 239 -25.10 7.84 4.08
CA TRP A 239 -24.56 6.50 4.28
C TRP A 239 -23.69 6.41 5.53
N ALA A 240 -22.82 7.40 5.72
CA ALA A 240 -21.93 7.47 6.87
C ALA A 240 -22.69 7.64 8.18
N ASN A 241 -23.70 8.52 8.20
CA ASN A 241 -24.57 8.73 9.35
C ASN A 241 -25.38 7.47 9.69
N HIS A 242 -25.93 6.77 8.68
CA HIS A 242 -26.68 5.52 8.87
C HIS A 242 -25.81 4.44 9.53
N ASN A 243 -24.54 4.33 9.11
CA ASN A 243 -23.60 3.35 9.64
C ASN A 243 -22.81 3.85 10.86
N ASN A 244 -23.04 5.08 11.32
CA ASN A 244 -22.28 5.73 12.40
C ASN A 244 -20.75 5.73 12.14
N ILE A 245 -20.34 6.09 10.92
CA ILE A 245 -18.96 6.14 10.45
C ILE A 245 -18.53 7.59 10.22
N ALA A 246 -17.34 7.96 10.65
CA ALA A 246 -16.73 9.25 10.33
C ALA A 246 -16.08 9.22 8.92
N LEU A 247 -16.42 10.19 8.08
CA LEU A 247 -15.77 10.38 6.76
C LEU A 247 -14.48 11.17 6.90
N LEU A 248 -13.40 10.63 6.33
CA LEU A 248 -12.11 11.29 6.30
C LEU A 248 -11.66 11.46 4.84
N ALA A 249 -11.25 12.68 4.49
CA ALA A 249 -10.58 12.92 3.20
C ALA A 249 -9.06 12.83 3.36
N THR A 250 -8.37 12.38 2.31
CA THR A 250 -6.91 12.46 2.26
C THR A 250 -6.48 13.92 2.12
N ARG A 251 -5.46 14.30 2.90
CA ARG A 251 -4.89 15.63 2.81
C ARG A 251 -4.21 15.81 1.44
N PRO A 252 -4.48 16.91 0.72
CA PRO A 252 -3.79 17.19 -0.54
C PRO A 252 -2.27 17.19 -0.35
N ALA A 253 -1.52 16.62 -1.30
CA ALA A 253 -0.07 16.58 -1.35
C ALA A 253 0.65 15.83 -0.20
N LYS A 254 0.00 14.84 0.47
CA LYS A 254 0.66 13.93 1.42
C LYS A 254 0.57 12.46 0.97
N PRO A 255 1.47 11.98 0.09
CA PRO A 255 1.46 10.59 -0.43
C PRO A 255 1.52 9.53 0.68
N ARG A 256 2.15 9.85 1.81
CA ARG A 256 2.28 8.91 2.95
C ARG A 256 0.94 8.53 3.59
N ASP A 257 -0.08 9.36 3.46
CA ASP A 257 -1.42 9.08 3.99
C ASP A 257 -2.14 7.93 3.25
N LYS A 258 -1.63 7.53 2.07
CA LYS A 258 -2.16 6.46 1.20
C LYS A 258 -1.39 5.13 1.27
N ALA A 259 -0.25 5.08 1.92
CA ALA A 259 0.68 3.94 1.83
C ALA A 259 0.02 2.57 2.08
N SER A 260 -0.97 2.48 2.98
CA SER A 260 -1.65 1.22 3.29
C SER A 260 -2.58 0.77 2.17
N VAL A 261 -3.38 1.69 1.59
CA VAL A 261 -4.30 1.33 0.50
C VAL A 261 -3.53 1.12 -0.82
N GLU A 262 -2.48 1.88 -1.10
CA GLU A 262 -1.59 1.62 -2.24
C GLU A 262 -0.93 0.25 -2.12
N GLY A 263 -0.51 -0.13 -0.91
CA GLY A 263 -0.04 -1.48 -0.61
C GLY A 263 -1.09 -2.55 -0.86
N ALA A 264 -2.36 -2.31 -0.46
CA ALA A 264 -3.48 -3.22 -0.70
C ALA A 264 -3.81 -3.32 -2.19
N VAL A 265 -3.81 -2.23 -2.93
CA VAL A 265 -4.00 -2.22 -4.40
C VAL A 265 -2.88 -3.03 -5.08
N LYS A 266 -1.62 -2.83 -4.69
CA LYS A 266 -0.50 -3.63 -5.23
C LYS A 266 -0.66 -5.12 -4.93
N ILE A 267 -1.13 -5.47 -3.73
CA ILE A 267 -1.43 -6.86 -3.35
C ILE A 267 -2.57 -7.41 -4.21
N THR A 268 -3.61 -6.61 -4.50
CA THR A 268 -4.71 -6.97 -5.40
C THR A 268 -4.19 -7.37 -6.78
N TYR A 269 -3.28 -6.59 -7.37
CA TYR A 269 -2.64 -6.98 -8.63
C TYR A 269 -1.88 -8.30 -8.56
N GLN A 270 -1.13 -8.52 -7.50
CA GLN A 270 -0.28 -9.71 -7.37
C GLN A 270 -1.05 -10.97 -6.98
N ARG A 271 -2.11 -10.83 -6.19
CA ARG A 271 -2.81 -11.94 -5.54
C ARG A 271 -4.19 -12.25 -6.13
N ILE A 272 -4.75 -11.30 -6.88
CA ILE A 272 -6.05 -11.44 -7.53
C ILE A 272 -5.88 -11.36 -9.05
N TYR A 273 -5.39 -10.24 -9.59
CA TYR A 273 -5.29 -10.06 -11.04
C TYR A 273 -4.35 -11.08 -11.70
N ALA A 274 -3.15 -11.26 -11.13
CA ALA A 274 -2.17 -12.16 -11.71
C ALA A 274 -2.63 -13.63 -11.75
N PRO A 275 -3.24 -14.21 -10.71
CA PRO A 275 -3.86 -15.54 -10.80
C PRO A 275 -4.98 -15.63 -11.83
N LEU A 276 -5.86 -14.62 -11.89
CA LEU A 276 -7.05 -14.61 -12.77
C LEU A 276 -6.77 -14.21 -14.23
N ARG A 277 -5.56 -13.81 -14.59
CA ARG A 277 -5.18 -13.22 -15.88
C ARG A 277 -5.48 -14.09 -17.12
N ASN A 278 -5.56 -15.41 -16.95
CA ASN A 278 -5.82 -16.37 -18.03
C ASN A 278 -7.23 -16.97 -17.95
N GLU A 279 -8.04 -16.51 -17.01
CA GLU A 279 -9.42 -16.98 -16.85
C GLU A 279 -10.37 -16.09 -17.65
N THR A 280 -11.44 -16.69 -18.15
CA THR A 280 -12.50 -15.98 -18.88
C THR A 280 -13.78 -16.10 -18.09
N PHE A 281 -14.38 -14.97 -17.74
CA PHE A 281 -15.61 -14.89 -16.97
C PHE A 281 -16.77 -14.51 -17.90
N LYS A 282 -17.96 -15.02 -17.60
CA LYS A 282 -19.18 -14.80 -18.39
C LYS A 282 -20.14 -13.81 -17.72
N SER A 283 -19.86 -13.40 -16.49
CA SER A 283 -20.64 -12.42 -15.75
C SER A 283 -19.81 -11.73 -14.67
N ILE A 284 -20.27 -10.54 -14.24
CA ILE A 284 -19.67 -9.85 -13.10
C ILE A 284 -19.77 -10.65 -11.80
N SER A 285 -20.84 -11.44 -11.65
CA SER A 285 -21.05 -12.30 -10.48
C SER A 285 -20.01 -13.41 -10.42
N GLU A 286 -19.71 -14.07 -11.55
CA GLU A 286 -18.67 -15.09 -11.67
C GLU A 286 -17.28 -14.49 -11.38
N LEU A 287 -16.99 -13.31 -11.95
CA LEU A 287 -15.76 -12.57 -11.69
C LEU A 287 -15.61 -12.24 -10.19
N ASN A 288 -16.65 -11.73 -9.55
CA ASN A 288 -16.61 -11.38 -8.12
C ASN A 288 -16.49 -12.62 -7.22
N LEU A 289 -17.05 -13.74 -7.61
CA LEU A 289 -16.86 -15.02 -6.91
C LEU A 289 -15.40 -15.47 -6.99
N ALA A 290 -14.77 -15.39 -8.15
CA ALA A 290 -13.37 -15.71 -8.34
C ALA A 290 -12.45 -14.78 -7.55
N ILE A 291 -12.73 -13.46 -7.55
CA ILE A 291 -12.04 -12.47 -6.71
C ILE A 291 -12.12 -12.88 -5.23
N GLY A 292 -13.31 -13.25 -4.75
CA GLY A 292 -13.53 -13.66 -3.37
C GLY A 292 -12.72 -14.90 -2.97
N LEU A 293 -12.60 -15.88 -3.86
CA LEU A 293 -11.79 -17.10 -3.64
C LEU A 293 -10.30 -16.76 -3.51
N GLN A 294 -9.76 -15.95 -4.44
CA GLN A 294 -8.36 -15.51 -4.39
C GLN A 294 -8.06 -14.67 -3.16
N LEU A 295 -9.00 -13.81 -2.77
CA LEU A 295 -8.89 -12.97 -1.58
C LEU A 295 -8.85 -13.81 -0.31
N LYS A 296 -9.74 -14.81 -0.18
CA LYS A 296 -9.77 -15.74 0.95
C LYS A 296 -8.44 -16.51 1.07
N GLU A 297 -7.93 -17.03 -0.03
CA GLU A 297 -6.62 -17.72 -0.07
C GLU A 297 -5.49 -16.77 0.39
N HIS A 298 -5.50 -15.52 -0.10
CA HIS A 298 -4.51 -14.53 0.31
C HIS A 298 -4.56 -14.22 1.80
N HIS A 299 -5.76 -14.10 2.38
CA HIS A 299 -5.94 -13.78 3.80
C HIS A 299 -5.48 -14.92 4.71
N GLN A 300 -5.58 -16.17 4.26
CA GLN A 300 -5.13 -17.34 5.00
C GLN A 300 -3.60 -17.53 4.98
N LYS A 301 -2.89 -16.90 4.02
CA LYS A 301 -1.42 -16.96 3.95
C LYS A 301 -0.79 -16.15 5.09
N ASN A 302 0.18 -16.75 5.77
CA ASN A 302 0.94 -16.06 6.80
C ASN A 302 1.66 -14.82 6.25
N PHE A 303 1.82 -13.81 7.07
CA PHE A 303 2.71 -12.69 6.76
C PHE A 303 4.14 -13.17 6.60
N GLN A 304 4.89 -12.51 5.73
CA GLN A 304 6.30 -12.79 5.56
C GLN A 304 7.04 -12.68 6.91
N ARG A 305 7.74 -13.74 7.32
CA ARG A 305 8.48 -13.85 8.58
C ARG A 305 7.63 -13.77 9.84
N LYS A 306 6.33 -14.10 9.77
CA LYS A 306 5.44 -14.22 10.93
C LYS A 306 4.74 -15.58 10.92
N THR A 307 4.26 -15.99 12.07
CA THR A 307 3.56 -17.28 12.27
C THR A 307 2.05 -17.17 12.15
N PHE A 308 1.52 -15.99 11.87
CA PHE A 308 0.08 -15.72 11.77
C PHE A 308 -0.29 -15.08 10.44
N SER A 309 -1.53 -15.28 10.04
CA SER A 309 -2.16 -14.77 8.82
C SER A 309 -2.94 -13.47 9.06
N ARG A 310 -3.45 -12.86 7.97
CA ARG A 310 -4.36 -11.70 8.06
C ARG A 310 -5.67 -12.06 8.71
N THR A 311 -6.20 -13.25 8.38
CA THR A 311 -7.44 -13.76 8.99
C THR A 311 -7.30 -13.89 10.50
N GLU A 312 -6.24 -14.52 10.99
CA GLU A 312 -6.00 -14.69 12.42
C GLU A 312 -5.85 -13.35 13.14
N LEU A 313 -5.10 -12.41 12.58
CA LEU A 313 -4.94 -11.09 13.16
C LEU A 313 -6.25 -10.29 13.16
N PHE A 314 -7.04 -10.39 12.10
CA PHE A 314 -8.35 -9.75 12.01
C PHE A 314 -9.33 -10.32 13.04
N GLU A 315 -9.51 -11.64 13.05
CA GLU A 315 -10.48 -12.31 13.95
C GLU A 315 -10.12 -12.13 15.43
N SER A 316 -8.83 -12.16 15.78
CA SER A 316 -8.38 -12.06 17.17
C SER A 316 -8.35 -10.63 17.71
N SER A 317 -8.02 -9.64 16.89
CA SER A 317 -7.66 -8.32 17.39
C SER A 317 -8.48 -7.16 16.79
N GLU A 318 -8.97 -7.27 15.57
CA GLU A 318 -9.65 -6.16 14.89
C GLU A 318 -11.17 -6.32 14.88
N LYS A 319 -11.67 -7.49 14.50
CA LYS A 319 -13.12 -7.78 14.45
C LYS A 319 -13.86 -7.55 15.76
N PRO A 320 -13.33 -7.92 16.97
CA PRO A 320 -14.01 -7.69 18.24
C PRO A 320 -14.20 -6.19 18.59
N ILE A 321 -13.45 -5.30 17.94
CA ILE A 321 -13.45 -3.84 18.18
C ILE A 321 -14.36 -3.11 17.20
N LEU A 322 -14.72 -3.74 16.08
CA LEU A 322 -15.67 -3.16 15.14
C LEU A 322 -17.03 -2.94 15.80
N ASN A 323 -17.67 -1.81 15.49
CA ASN A 323 -19.05 -1.56 15.93
C ASN A 323 -20.01 -2.57 15.26
N PRO A 324 -21.14 -2.88 15.89
CA PRO A 324 -22.14 -3.76 15.27
C PRO A 324 -22.69 -3.14 13.98
N LEU A 325 -23.03 -4.00 13.03
CA LEU A 325 -23.76 -3.59 11.82
C LEU A 325 -25.12 -3.02 12.19
N PRO A 326 -25.64 -2.00 11.46
CA PRO A 326 -27.01 -1.55 11.63
C PRO A 326 -28.00 -2.68 11.29
N GLU A 327 -29.21 -2.64 11.85
CA GLU A 327 -30.26 -3.66 11.63
C GLU A 327 -30.63 -3.83 10.15
N SER A 328 -30.50 -2.77 9.36
CA SER A 328 -30.73 -2.80 7.92
C SER A 328 -29.57 -2.15 7.17
N SER A 329 -29.25 -2.65 6.00
CA SER A 329 -28.27 -2.01 5.10
C SER A 329 -28.79 -0.64 4.64
N PHE A 330 -27.89 0.32 4.45
CA PHE A 330 -28.23 1.59 3.86
C PHE A 330 -28.78 1.40 2.45
N ILE A 331 -29.97 1.91 2.20
CA ILE A 331 -30.61 1.93 0.89
C ILE A 331 -30.66 3.37 0.40
N MET A 332 -30.07 3.60 -0.77
CA MET A 332 -30.11 4.92 -1.39
C MET A 332 -31.51 5.21 -1.91
N LYS A 333 -32.16 6.23 -1.36
CA LYS A 333 -33.48 6.69 -1.77
C LYS A 333 -33.37 7.99 -2.56
N HIS A 334 -34.01 8.02 -3.72
CA HIS A 334 -34.18 9.19 -4.53
C HIS A 334 -35.52 9.85 -4.25
N TYR A 335 -35.59 11.14 -4.45
CA TYR A 335 -36.79 11.94 -4.24
C TYR A 335 -37.10 12.75 -5.49
N THR A 336 -38.33 12.65 -5.95
CA THR A 336 -38.84 13.49 -7.05
C THR A 336 -40.28 13.88 -6.81
N ARG A 337 -40.78 14.85 -7.58
CA ARG A 337 -42.16 15.25 -7.56
C ARG A 337 -42.79 15.04 -8.93
N ALA A 338 -44.01 14.53 -8.96
CA ALA A 338 -44.77 14.36 -10.17
C ALA A 338 -46.22 14.79 -9.98
N LYS A 339 -46.87 15.17 -11.08
CA LYS A 339 -48.32 15.44 -11.09
C LYS A 339 -49.06 14.18 -11.50
N VAL A 340 -50.09 13.81 -10.76
CA VAL A 340 -50.96 12.69 -11.12
C VAL A 340 -51.75 13.04 -12.39
N GLN A 341 -51.55 12.22 -13.42
CA GLN A 341 -52.20 12.42 -14.74
C GLN A 341 -53.69 12.05 -14.70
N ARG A 342 -54.41 12.36 -15.79
CA ARG A 342 -55.85 12.07 -15.86
C ARG A 342 -56.17 10.57 -15.88
N ASP A 343 -55.21 9.79 -16.29
CA ASP A 343 -55.25 8.33 -16.26
C ASP A 343 -54.82 7.73 -14.93
N TYR A 344 -54.80 8.56 -13.86
CA TYR A 344 -54.43 8.18 -12.47
C TYR A 344 -53.04 7.58 -12.30
N HIS A 345 -52.10 7.90 -13.22
CA HIS A 345 -50.70 7.46 -13.12
C HIS A 345 -49.76 8.67 -12.88
N VAL A 346 -48.61 8.33 -12.30
CA VAL A 346 -47.42 9.17 -12.32
C VAL A 346 -46.34 8.46 -13.11
N VAL A 347 -45.51 9.21 -13.84
CA VAL A 347 -44.37 8.67 -14.58
C VAL A 347 -43.13 8.99 -13.78
N LEU A 348 -42.30 7.97 -13.52
CA LEU A 348 -40.96 8.14 -13.02
C LEU A 348 -40.02 8.32 -14.20
N GLY A 349 -39.32 9.48 -14.26
CA GLY A 349 -38.55 9.86 -15.45
C GLY A 349 -37.31 9.01 -15.70
N GLU A 350 -36.82 8.26 -14.71
CA GLU A 350 -35.61 7.46 -14.85
C GLU A 350 -35.84 6.10 -15.54
N ASP A 351 -37.01 5.46 -15.31
CA ASP A 351 -37.38 4.18 -15.88
C ASP A 351 -38.53 4.25 -16.88
N TRP A 352 -39.14 5.44 -17.03
CA TRP A 352 -40.33 5.70 -17.86
C TRP A 352 -41.52 4.79 -17.52
N HIS A 353 -41.56 4.25 -16.30
CA HIS A 353 -42.66 3.41 -15.82
C HIS A 353 -43.82 4.25 -15.26
N PHE A 354 -45.02 3.72 -15.44
CA PHE A 354 -46.27 4.29 -14.94
C PHE A 354 -46.66 3.63 -13.64
N TYR A 355 -46.77 4.45 -12.58
CA TYR A 355 -47.20 3.99 -11.26
C TYR A 355 -48.59 4.52 -10.96
N SER A 356 -49.52 3.62 -10.64
CA SER A 356 -50.93 3.98 -10.36
C SER A 356 -51.07 4.67 -9.00
N VAL A 357 -51.91 5.68 -8.98
CA VAL A 357 -52.30 6.43 -7.78
C VAL A 357 -53.82 6.44 -7.71
N PRO A 358 -54.43 6.37 -6.48
CA PRO A 358 -55.88 6.42 -6.38
C PRO A 358 -56.48 7.62 -7.11
N SER A 359 -57.58 7.39 -7.88
CA SER A 359 -58.17 8.36 -8.79
C SER A 359 -58.62 9.68 -8.14
N LYS A 360 -58.93 9.66 -6.84
CA LYS A 360 -59.25 10.86 -6.04
C LYS A 360 -58.14 11.90 -5.99
N HIS A 361 -56.92 11.55 -6.42
CA HIS A 361 -55.73 12.40 -6.40
C HIS A 361 -55.35 12.91 -7.79
N ILE A 362 -56.16 12.68 -8.80
CA ILE A 362 -55.89 13.23 -10.16
C ILE A 362 -55.66 14.75 -10.10
N GLY A 363 -54.63 15.22 -10.76
CA GLY A 363 -54.21 16.61 -10.79
C GLY A 363 -53.43 17.09 -9.58
N SER A 364 -53.32 16.30 -8.51
CA SER A 364 -52.50 16.62 -7.34
C SER A 364 -51.00 16.38 -7.64
N THR A 365 -50.14 17.17 -6.96
CA THR A 365 -48.70 16.93 -6.97
C THR A 365 -48.38 15.98 -5.84
N VAL A 366 -47.67 14.90 -6.16
CA VAL A 366 -47.23 13.86 -5.23
C VAL A 366 -45.72 13.86 -5.07
N ASN A 367 -45.24 13.44 -3.92
CA ASN A 367 -43.83 13.17 -3.68
C ASN A 367 -43.59 11.68 -3.94
N ILE A 368 -42.60 11.38 -4.75
CA ILE A 368 -42.19 10.02 -5.05
C ILE A 368 -40.82 9.79 -4.41
N ILE A 369 -40.74 8.77 -3.53
CA ILE A 369 -39.50 8.28 -2.94
C ILE A 369 -39.25 6.90 -3.56
N TYR A 370 -38.11 6.71 -4.19
CA TYR A 370 -37.80 5.45 -4.87
C TYR A 370 -36.38 5.01 -4.66
N CYS A 371 -36.17 3.70 -4.71
CA CYS A 371 -34.87 3.05 -4.71
C CYS A 371 -34.88 1.93 -5.76
N THR A 372 -33.85 1.11 -5.81
CA THR A 372 -33.72 0.02 -6.77
C THR A 372 -34.92 -0.95 -6.78
N ASP A 373 -35.53 -1.17 -5.60
CA ASP A 373 -36.50 -2.23 -5.39
C ASP A 373 -37.92 -1.72 -5.07
N THR A 374 -38.06 -0.45 -4.71
CA THR A 374 -39.37 0.09 -4.26
C THR A 374 -39.61 1.51 -4.75
N VAL A 375 -40.86 1.80 -5.05
CA VAL A 375 -41.38 3.14 -5.30
C VAL A 375 -42.51 3.42 -4.34
N GLU A 376 -42.37 4.48 -3.55
CA GLU A 376 -43.34 4.93 -2.58
C GLU A 376 -43.86 6.31 -2.99
N ILE A 377 -45.19 6.47 -2.99
CA ILE A 377 -45.83 7.73 -3.41
C ILE A 377 -46.54 8.35 -2.21
N TYR A 378 -46.35 9.62 -2.00
CA TYR A 378 -46.88 10.37 -0.86
C TYR A 378 -47.60 11.65 -1.29
N ILE A 379 -48.71 11.95 -0.57
CA ILE A 379 -49.38 13.24 -0.60
C ILE A 379 -49.22 13.85 0.80
N GLY A 380 -48.48 14.96 0.88
CA GLY A 380 -48.00 15.45 2.17
C GLY A 380 -47.15 14.34 2.85
N ASN A 381 -47.58 13.94 4.05
CA ASN A 381 -46.91 12.88 4.82
C ASN A 381 -47.65 11.52 4.74
N THR A 382 -48.69 11.41 3.91
CA THR A 382 -49.49 10.18 3.81
C THR A 382 -49.09 9.40 2.56
N ARG A 383 -48.71 8.15 2.77
CA ARG A 383 -48.46 7.19 1.67
C ARG A 383 -49.77 6.81 1.00
N VAL A 384 -49.78 6.80 -0.35
CA VAL A 384 -51.01 6.57 -1.13
C VAL A 384 -50.87 5.36 -2.05
#